data_8f11545200a1dae063abbb673ccb7370
#
_entry.id   8f11545200a1dae063abbb673ccb7370
#
_cell.length_a   1.000
_cell.length_b   1.000
_cell.length_c   1.000
_cell.angle_alpha   90.00
_cell.angle_beta   90.00
_cell.angle_gamma   90.00
#
_symmetry.space_group_name_H-M   'P 1'
#
loop_
_entity.id
_entity.type
_entity.pdbx_description
1 polymer ?
#
loop_
_entity_poly.entity_id
_entity_poly.type
_entity_poly.pdbx_seq_one_letter_code
_entity_poly.pdbx_strand_id
1 'polypeptide(L)'
;MATNLVQIENDSEIKRRLEAERARLRKIAGLDPPKHFHRPVERAFTAEQRAHTTILFGGFTWKHEDLIRAVFQGCGYRCEKLPVPDVPAFQIGKEFGNNGQCNPTYFTVGNLVQYLQFLEKEGVTRQQILDNYVFFTAGSCGPCRFGMYEAEYRFALKNAGFDGFRVLLFKDSDGIKAASGEPGLKFTVDFGFGMLNAMHLGDVINDLIYQIRPYEVRKGETDRVFREMVADLREDLRNRKSFEIEKVAPDWAKPKFKNNKILRNTFNVFGKWHEHMWGKDYLSALDSAREKLNAIAVDRTKVKPVVKIT
;
A
#
# COMPACT_ATOMS: atom_id res chain seq x y z
N MET A 1 -72.12 6.13 -1.24
CA MET A 1 -70.90 6.30 -2.05
C MET A 1 -69.91 5.24 -1.59
N ALA A 2 -69.72 4.18 -2.36
CA ALA A 2 -68.75 3.11 -2.03
C ALA A 2 -67.36 3.56 -2.53
N THR A 3 -66.48 3.80 -1.61
CA THR A 3 -65.07 4.05 -1.91
C THR A 3 -64.42 2.72 -2.38
N ASN A 4 -64.12 2.63 -3.68
CA ASN A 4 -63.29 1.58 -4.23
C ASN A 4 -61.89 1.68 -3.60
N LEU A 5 -61.64 0.87 -2.58
CA LEU A 5 -60.28 0.62 -2.08
C LEU A 5 -59.56 -0.14 -3.16
N VAL A 6 -58.60 0.52 -3.81
CA VAL A 6 -57.63 -0.13 -4.68
C VAL A 6 -56.92 -1.18 -3.82
N GLN A 7 -57.14 -2.46 -4.11
CA GLN A 7 -56.37 -3.54 -3.48
C GLN A 7 -54.90 -3.35 -3.88
N ILE A 8 -54.06 -3.03 -2.89
CA ILE A 8 -52.61 -3.04 -3.07
C ILE A 8 -52.20 -4.49 -3.31
N GLU A 9 -51.88 -4.82 -4.55
CA GLU A 9 -51.34 -6.13 -4.88
C GLU A 9 -50.14 -6.43 -3.95
N ASN A 10 -50.07 -7.67 -3.47
CA ASN A 10 -49.01 -8.09 -2.56
C ASN A 10 -47.64 -7.82 -3.21
N ASP A 11 -46.75 -7.14 -2.51
CA ASP A 11 -45.40 -6.75 -2.95
C ASP A 11 -44.61 -7.89 -3.59
N SER A 12 -44.83 -9.12 -3.12
CA SER A 12 -44.21 -10.34 -3.65
C SER A 12 -44.73 -10.71 -5.05
N GLU A 13 -46.01 -10.49 -5.34
CA GLU A 13 -46.60 -10.77 -6.63
C GLU A 13 -46.20 -9.74 -7.69
N ILE A 14 -46.14 -8.48 -7.33
CA ILE A 14 -45.61 -7.40 -8.18
C ILE A 14 -44.16 -7.68 -8.55
N LYS A 15 -43.29 -8.05 -7.59
CA LYS A 15 -41.91 -8.42 -7.85
C LYS A 15 -41.78 -9.60 -8.81
N ARG A 16 -42.58 -10.65 -8.61
CA ARG A 16 -42.57 -11.81 -9.49
C ARG A 16 -42.98 -11.47 -10.92
N ARG A 17 -44.01 -10.63 -11.10
CA ARG A 17 -44.46 -10.17 -12.42
C ARG A 17 -43.38 -9.31 -13.11
N LEU A 18 -42.73 -8.41 -12.38
CA LEU A 18 -41.65 -7.58 -12.88
C LEU A 18 -40.45 -8.41 -13.31
N GLU A 19 -40.07 -9.43 -12.54
CA GLU A 19 -38.98 -10.33 -12.90
C GLU A 19 -39.29 -11.17 -14.14
N ALA A 20 -40.51 -11.69 -14.25
CA ALA A 20 -40.96 -12.44 -15.42
C ALA A 20 -40.95 -11.56 -16.69
N GLU A 21 -41.46 -10.32 -16.62
CA GLU A 21 -41.46 -9.41 -17.76
C GLU A 21 -40.05 -8.94 -18.12
N ARG A 22 -39.17 -8.69 -17.16
CA ARG A 22 -37.74 -8.43 -17.39
C ARG A 22 -37.06 -9.60 -18.10
N ALA A 23 -37.34 -10.83 -17.68
CA ALA A 23 -36.78 -12.03 -18.34
C ALA A 23 -37.28 -12.16 -19.78
N ARG A 24 -38.56 -11.89 -20.02
CA ARG A 24 -39.16 -11.90 -21.36
C ARG A 24 -38.54 -10.83 -22.27
N LEU A 25 -38.42 -9.60 -21.79
CA LEU A 25 -37.84 -8.50 -22.56
C LEU A 25 -36.36 -8.75 -22.89
N ARG A 26 -35.60 -9.32 -21.95
CA ARG A 26 -34.21 -9.73 -22.20
C ARG A 26 -34.11 -10.78 -23.28
N LYS A 27 -34.97 -11.81 -23.23
CA LYS A 27 -35.00 -12.85 -24.26
C LYS A 27 -35.34 -12.29 -25.64
N ILE A 28 -36.27 -11.34 -25.72
CA ILE A 28 -36.64 -10.66 -26.98
C ILE A 28 -35.46 -9.78 -27.47
N ALA A 29 -34.76 -9.10 -26.56
CA ALA A 29 -33.63 -8.24 -26.88
C ALA A 29 -32.32 -9.01 -27.11
N GLY A 30 -32.29 -10.33 -26.96
CA GLY A 30 -31.06 -11.14 -27.07
C GLY A 30 -30.01 -10.84 -26.01
N LEU A 31 -30.44 -10.25 -24.87
CA LEU A 31 -29.54 -9.91 -23.78
C LEU A 31 -29.36 -11.10 -22.85
N ASP A 32 -28.11 -11.46 -22.61
CA ASP A 32 -27.77 -12.44 -21.58
C ASP A 32 -28.26 -11.99 -20.19
N PRO A 33 -28.64 -12.94 -19.30
CA PRO A 33 -28.97 -12.58 -17.91
C PRO A 33 -27.77 -11.86 -17.29
N PRO A 34 -28.02 -10.84 -16.44
CA PRO A 34 -26.94 -10.08 -15.81
C PRO A 34 -26.08 -11.03 -15.01
N LYS A 35 -24.82 -11.11 -15.34
CA LYS A 35 -23.83 -11.79 -14.53
C LYS A 35 -23.62 -10.95 -13.27
N HIS A 36 -24.06 -11.47 -12.12
CA HIS A 36 -23.71 -10.83 -10.85
C HIS A 36 -22.19 -10.84 -10.69
N PHE A 37 -21.63 -9.72 -10.27
CA PHE A 37 -20.22 -9.68 -9.92
C PHE A 37 -19.99 -10.59 -8.71
N HIS A 38 -19.20 -11.62 -8.90
CA HIS A 38 -18.65 -12.41 -7.81
C HIS A 38 -17.20 -11.96 -7.60
N ARG A 39 -16.86 -11.64 -6.35
CA ARG A 39 -15.46 -11.34 -6.02
C ARG A 39 -14.62 -12.57 -6.39
N PRO A 40 -13.56 -12.39 -7.22
CA PRO A 40 -12.68 -13.49 -7.56
C PRO A 40 -12.04 -14.07 -6.29
N VAL A 41 -12.05 -15.40 -6.16
CA VAL A 41 -11.27 -16.08 -5.13
C VAL A 41 -9.86 -16.22 -5.67
N GLU A 42 -8.97 -15.39 -5.17
CA GLU A 42 -7.55 -15.43 -5.54
C GLU A 42 -6.83 -16.54 -4.79
N ARG A 43 -5.75 -17.04 -5.37
CA ARG A 43 -4.87 -17.99 -4.69
C ARG A 43 -4.20 -17.30 -3.50
N ALA A 44 -4.19 -17.95 -2.33
CA ALA A 44 -3.53 -17.42 -1.15
C ALA A 44 -2.03 -17.21 -1.40
N PHE A 45 -1.46 -16.14 -0.86
CA PHE A 45 -0.02 -15.95 -0.79
C PHE A 45 0.55 -16.76 0.38
N THR A 46 1.33 -17.81 0.08
CA THR A 46 1.81 -18.74 1.10
C THR A 46 3.20 -18.39 1.65
N ALA A 47 3.56 -19.01 2.78
CA ALA A 47 4.88 -18.79 3.39
C ALA A 47 6.03 -19.26 2.50
N GLU A 48 5.84 -20.33 1.74
CA GLU A 48 6.83 -20.90 0.81
C GLU A 48 7.10 -19.97 -0.37
N GLN A 49 6.07 -19.23 -0.80
CA GLN A 49 6.16 -18.29 -1.91
C GLN A 49 6.96 -17.02 -1.57
N ARG A 50 7.13 -16.71 -0.28
CA ARG A 50 7.81 -15.48 0.18
C ARG A 50 9.19 -15.27 -0.43
N ALA A 51 9.95 -16.34 -0.64
CA ALA A 51 11.32 -16.27 -1.14
C ALA A 51 11.41 -15.85 -2.63
N HIS A 52 10.37 -16.12 -3.42
CA HIS A 52 10.39 -15.91 -4.89
C HIS A 52 9.25 -15.01 -5.41
N THR A 53 8.29 -14.68 -4.59
CA THR A 53 7.22 -13.74 -4.99
C THR A 53 7.62 -12.31 -4.67
N THR A 54 7.50 -11.43 -5.63
CA THR A 54 7.75 -10.00 -5.48
C THR A 54 6.46 -9.27 -5.12
N ILE A 55 6.48 -8.55 -4.00
CA ILE A 55 5.39 -7.68 -3.57
C ILE A 55 5.55 -6.34 -4.28
N LEU A 56 4.57 -5.99 -5.10
CA LEU A 56 4.45 -4.68 -5.73
C LEU A 56 3.59 -3.78 -4.86
N PHE A 57 3.93 -2.51 -4.77
CA PHE A 57 3.09 -1.50 -4.12
C PHE A 57 3.36 -0.11 -4.72
N GLY A 58 2.50 0.86 -4.46
CA GLY A 58 2.65 2.23 -4.93
C GLY A 58 1.51 3.12 -4.44
N GLY A 59 1.50 4.37 -4.89
CA GLY A 59 0.47 5.35 -4.54
C GLY A 59 0.87 6.29 -3.41
N PHE A 60 2.11 6.23 -2.94
CA PHE A 60 2.70 7.15 -1.98
C PHE A 60 3.66 8.14 -2.67
N THR A 61 4.26 9.05 -1.91
CA THR A 61 5.38 9.84 -2.44
C THR A 61 6.63 8.95 -2.56
N TRP A 62 7.54 9.28 -3.48
CA TRP A 62 8.75 8.49 -3.73
C TRP A 62 9.59 8.23 -2.46
N LYS A 63 9.57 9.17 -1.50
CA LYS A 63 10.28 9.05 -0.22
C LYS A 63 9.68 7.96 0.65
N HIS A 64 8.36 8.01 0.84
CA HIS A 64 7.64 6.96 1.57
C HIS A 64 7.85 5.59 0.92
N GLU A 65 7.74 5.52 -0.40
CA GLU A 65 7.90 4.27 -1.14
C GLU A 65 9.29 3.66 -0.97
N ASP A 66 10.35 4.48 -1.01
CA ASP A 66 11.72 4.00 -0.81
C ASP A 66 11.94 3.47 0.62
N LEU A 67 11.40 4.16 1.62
CA LEU A 67 11.50 3.75 3.03
C LEU A 67 10.64 2.52 3.34
N ILE A 68 9.41 2.46 2.83
CA ILE A 68 8.51 1.30 2.97
C ILE A 68 9.14 0.06 2.31
N ARG A 69 9.69 0.21 1.11
CA ARG A 69 10.39 -0.87 0.42
C ARG A 69 11.53 -1.45 1.28
N ALA A 70 12.29 -0.58 1.92
CA ALA A 70 13.38 -0.99 2.79
C ALA A 70 12.88 -1.82 3.98
N VAL A 71 11.77 -1.45 4.59
CA VAL A 71 11.16 -2.22 5.69
C VAL A 71 10.74 -3.62 5.23
N PHE A 72 10.08 -3.73 4.09
CA PHE A 72 9.73 -5.04 3.53
C PHE A 72 10.98 -5.89 3.28
N GLN A 73 11.99 -5.31 2.65
CA GLN A 73 13.27 -6.01 2.35
C GLN A 73 13.99 -6.43 3.63
N GLY A 74 14.04 -5.58 4.65
CA GLY A 74 14.60 -5.88 5.96
C GLY A 74 13.87 -7.00 6.69
N CYS A 75 12.58 -7.18 6.43
CA CYS A 75 11.79 -8.30 6.92
C CYS A 75 11.86 -9.56 6.05
N GLY A 76 12.73 -9.59 5.04
CA GLY A 76 12.99 -10.76 4.19
C GLY A 76 12.03 -10.95 3.02
N TYR A 77 11.30 -9.90 2.62
CA TYR A 77 10.45 -9.92 1.44
C TYR A 77 11.17 -9.37 0.20
N ARG A 78 10.87 -9.95 -0.95
CA ARG A 78 11.11 -9.29 -2.23
C ARG A 78 10.04 -8.22 -2.41
N CYS A 79 10.44 -6.97 -2.52
CA CYS A 79 9.49 -5.86 -2.60
C CYS A 79 9.99 -4.80 -3.59
N GLU A 80 9.13 -4.41 -4.52
CA GLU A 80 9.40 -3.37 -5.48
C GLU A 80 8.26 -2.35 -5.50
N LYS A 81 8.64 -1.08 -5.63
CA LYS A 81 7.69 0.00 -5.82
C LYS A 81 7.33 0.16 -7.28
N LEU A 82 6.09 0.48 -7.57
CA LEU A 82 5.69 0.89 -8.91
C LEU A 82 6.39 2.20 -9.31
N PRO A 83 6.62 2.43 -10.61
CA PRO A 83 7.04 3.74 -11.10
C PRO A 83 6.06 4.84 -10.70
N VAL A 84 6.50 6.09 -10.72
CA VAL A 84 5.59 7.23 -10.55
C VAL A 84 4.57 7.22 -11.70
N PRO A 85 3.26 7.24 -11.41
CA PRO A 85 2.25 7.19 -12.46
C PRO A 85 2.35 8.41 -13.38
N ASP A 86 2.29 8.15 -14.68
CA ASP A 86 2.35 9.13 -15.76
C ASP A 86 1.03 9.28 -16.51
N VAL A 87 1.00 10.10 -17.55
CA VAL A 87 -0.19 10.29 -18.40
C VAL A 87 -0.61 8.98 -19.10
N PRO A 88 0.29 8.17 -19.66
CA PRO A 88 -0.04 6.83 -20.14
C PRO A 88 -0.71 5.93 -19.10
N ALA A 89 -0.22 5.91 -17.86
CA ALA A 89 -0.87 5.19 -16.77
C ALA A 89 -2.33 5.63 -16.57
N PHE A 90 -2.58 6.94 -16.61
CA PHE A 90 -3.94 7.49 -16.53
C PHE A 90 -4.84 6.99 -17.66
N GLN A 91 -4.33 6.98 -18.90
CA GLN A 91 -5.10 6.50 -20.06
C GLN A 91 -5.41 5.01 -19.94
N ILE A 92 -4.45 4.20 -19.55
CA ILE A 92 -4.63 2.77 -19.28
C ILE A 92 -5.68 2.54 -18.17
N GLY A 93 -5.64 3.35 -17.10
CA GLY A 93 -6.64 3.29 -16.04
C GLY A 93 -8.05 3.60 -16.52
N LYS A 94 -8.20 4.52 -17.47
CA LYS A 94 -9.50 4.82 -18.13
C LYS A 94 -9.94 3.73 -19.10
N GLU A 95 -9.00 3.10 -19.79
CA GLU A 95 -9.27 2.04 -20.76
C GLU A 95 -9.79 0.78 -20.09
N PHE A 96 -9.14 0.34 -19.00
CA PHE A 96 -9.45 -0.93 -18.35
C PHE A 96 -10.33 -0.80 -17.11
N GLY A 97 -10.40 0.39 -16.49
CA GLY A 97 -11.21 0.65 -15.30
C GLY A 97 -12.65 1.08 -15.63
N ASN A 98 -13.42 1.32 -14.58
CA ASN A 98 -14.80 1.81 -14.70
C ASN A 98 -14.84 3.30 -15.04
N ASN A 99 -15.80 3.69 -15.85
CA ASN A 99 -16.07 5.10 -16.13
C ASN A 99 -16.59 5.85 -14.88
N GLY A 100 -16.31 7.15 -14.81
CA GLY A 100 -16.80 8.02 -13.74
C GLY A 100 -16.07 7.89 -12.41
N GLN A 101 -14.89 7.26 -12.40
CA GLN A 101 -14.01 7.23 -11.24
C GLN A 101 -13.25 8.56 -11.06
N CYS A 102 -12.76 8.82 -9.85
CA CYS A 102 -11.89 9.97 -9.61
C CYS A 102 -10.51 9.78 -10.28
N ASN A 103 -9.87 10.88 -10.66
CA ASN A 103 -8.58 10.83 -11.34
C ASN A 103 -7.50 10.02 -10.60
N PRO A 104 -7.33 10.11 -9.27
CA PRO A 104 -6.37 9.28 -8.55
C PRO A 104 -6.57 7.78 -8.77
N THR A 105 -7.82 7.31 -8.88
CA THR A 105 -8.12 5.90 -9.18
C THR A 105 -7.53 5.49 -10.53
N TYR A 106 -7.75 6.30 -11.57
CA TYR A 106 -7.20 6.00 -12.90
C TYR A 106 -5.68 5.96 -12.91
N PHE A 107 -5.03 6.90 -12.23
CA PHE A 107 -3.57 6.91 -12.13
C PHE A 107 -3.03 5.67 -11.42
N THR A 108 -3.60 5.31 -10.26
CA THR A 108 -3.08 4.21 -9.46
C THR A 108 -3.36 2.85 -10.07
N VAL A 109 -4.58 2.63 -10.55
CA VAL A 109 -5.00 1.37 -11.18
C VAL A 109 -4.27 1.16 -12.50
N GLY A 110 -4.23 2.21 -13.34
CA GLY A 110 -3.53 2.16 -14.62
C GLY A 110 -2.02 1.97 -14.47
N ASN A 111 -1.41 2.54 -13.43
CA ASN A 111 0.00 2.35 -13.14
C ASN A 111 0.36 0.88 -12.88
N LEU A 112 -0.49 0.17 -12.13
CA LEU A 112 -0.30 -1.27 -11.93
C LEU A 112 -0.41 -2.03 -13.25
N VAL A 113 -1.46 -1.80 -14.03
CA VAL A 113 -1.67 -2.48 -15.32
C VAL A 113 -0.51 -2.17 -16.27
N GLN A 114 -0.10 -0.89 -16.38
CA GLN A 114 1.04 -0.46 -17.20
C GLN A 114 2.33 -1.20 -16.82
N TYR A 115 2.59 -1.35 -15.51
CA TYR A 115 3.78 -2.04 -15.04
C TYR A 115 3.76 -3.53 -15.38
N LEU A 116 2.61 -4.20 -15.25
CA LEU A 116 2.50 -5.61 -15.64
C LEU A 116 2.66 -5.81 -17.15
N GLN A 117 2.11 -4.90 -17.95
CA GLN A 117 2.32 -4.89 -19.42
C GLN A 117 3.79 -4.60 -19.79
N PHE A 118 4.47 -3.76 -19.01
CA PHE A 118 5.91 -3.53 -19.16
C PHE A 118 6.70 -4.84 -18.90
N LEU A 119 6.38 -5.57 -17.84
CA LEU A 119 7.01 -6.87 -17.56
C LEU A 119 6.82 -7.88 -18.72
N GLU A 120 5.63 -7.91 -19.33
CA GLU A 120 5.40 -8.75 -20.53
C GLU A 120 6.28 -8.32 -21.71
N LYS A 121 6.47 -7.02 -21.94
CA LYS A 121 7.36 -6.49 -22.98
C LYS A 121 8.83 -6.82 -22.73
N GLU A 122 9.24 -6.90 -21.46
CA GLU A 122 10.58 -7.34 -21.04
C GLU A 122 10.75 -8.87 -21.10
N GLY A 123 9.75 -9.61 -21.59
CA GLY A 123 9.83 -11.05 -21.81
C GLY A 123 9.36 -11.91 -20.64
N VAL A 124 8.80 -11.33 -19.59
CA VAL A 124 8.18 -12.11 -18.50
C VAL A 124 6.83 -12.61 -18.97
N THR A 125 6.62 -13.92 -18.99
CA THR A 125 5.33 -14.47 -19.40
C THR A 125 4.20 -14.10 -18.43
N ARG A 126 2.97 -13.98 -18.94
CA ARG A 126 1.80 -13.69 -18.12
C ARG A 126 1.65 -14.69 -16.95
N GLN A 127 1.90 -15.97 -17.18
CA GLN A 127 1.85 -16.96 -16.14
C GLN A 127 2.90 -16.71 -15.04
N GLN A 128 4.13 -16.34 -15.42
CA GLN A 128 5.16 -15.95 -14.45
C GLN A 128 4.77 -14.71 -13.66
N ILE A 129 4.09 -13.73 -14.28
CA ILE A 129 3.58 -12.55 -13.59
C ILE A 129 2.54 -12.98 -12.54
N LEU A 130 1.57 -13.81 -12.91
CA LEU A 130 0.52 -14.30 -12.00
C LEU A 130 1.07 -15.15 -10.84
N ASP A 131 2.17 -15.88 -11.07
CA ASP A 131 2.76 -16.76 -10.08
C ASP A 131 3.74 -16.04 -9.14
N ASN A 132 4.54 -15.11 -9.69
CA ASN A 132 5.69 -14.52 -8.99
C ASN A 132 5.48 -13.09 -8.51
N TYR A 133 4.33 -12.47 -8.80
CA TYR A 133 4.04 -11.11 -8.36
C TYR A 133 2.70 -11.05 -7.62
N VAL A 134 2.64 -10.14 -6.64
CA VAL A 134 1.41 -9.79 -5.92
C VAL A 134 1.39 -8.28 -5.71
N PHE A 135 0.22 -7.67 -5.70
CA PHE A 135 0.10 -6.25 -5.40
C PHE A 135 -0.43 -6.05 -3.99
N PHE A 136 0.30 -5.26 -3.18
CA PHE A 136 -0.11 -4.91 -1.83
C PHE A 136 -0.69 -3.50 -1.81
N THR A 137 -1.91 -3.37 -1.31
CA THR A 137 -2.59 -2.09 -1.16
C THR A 137 -3.33 -2.01 0.17
N ALA A 138 -3.60 -0.80 0.62
CA ALA A 138 -4.45 -0.58 1.78
C ALA A 138 -5.91 -0.40 1.31
N GLY A 139 -6.86 -0.78 2.17
CA GLY A 139 -8.27 -0.51 2.01
C GLY A 139 -8.82 0.15 3.27
N SER A 140 -9.71 1.09 3.11
CA SER A 140 -10.32 1.83 4.23
C SER A 140 -11.82 1.96 4.03
N CYS A 141 -12.57 1.94 5.12
CA CYS A 141 -13.97 2.33 5.13
C CYS A 141 -14.08 3.83 5.42
N GLY A 142 -14.82 4.58 4.60
CA GLY A 142 -14.98 6.01 4.80
C GLY A 142 -15.65 6.70 3.61
N PRO A 143 -15.84 8.01 3.66
CA PRO A 143 -16.44 8.78 2.58
C PRO A 143 -15.56 8.89 1.35
N CYS A 144 -14.27 8.59 1.46
CA CYS A 144 -13.35 8.56 0.33
C CYS A 144 -13.55 7.30 -0.52
N ARG A 145 -13.50 7.44 -1.85
CA ARG A 145 -13.58 6.31 -2.79
C ARG A 145 -12.40 5.37 -2.71
N PHE A 146 -11.35 5.71 -2.00
CA PHE A 146 -10.18 4.84 -1.78
C PHE A 146 -10.57 3.44 -1.30
N GLY A 147 -11.62 3.30 -0.50
CA GLY A 147 -12.15 1.99 -0.10
C GLY A 147 -12.63 1.10 -1.25
N MET A 148 -12.88 1.68 -2.43
CA MET A 148 -13.31 0.98 -3.65
C MET A 148 -12.14 0.60 -4.57
N TYR A 149 -10.92 1.09 -4.30
CA TYR A 149 -9.78 0.86 -5.20
C TYR A 149 -9.43 -0.63 -5.34
N GLU A 150 -9.62 -1.42 -4.30
CA GLU A 150 -9.43 -2.88 -4.37
C GLU A 150 -10.26 -3.51 -5.48
N ALA A 151 -11.56 -3.19 -5.50
CA ALA A 151 -12.47 -3.71 -6.52
C ALA A 151 -12.07 -3.21 -7.92
N GLU A 152 -11.65 -1.97 -8.01
CA GLU A 152 -11.23 -1.34 -9.26
C GLU A 152 -9.92 -1.93 -9.79
N TYR A 153 -8.95 -2.21 -8.93
CA TYR A 153 -7.74 -2.95 -9.33
C TYR A 153 -8.09 -4.31 -9.95
N ARG A 154 -8.94 -5.10 -9.28
CA ARG A 154 -9.34 -6.42 -9.78
C ARG A 154 -10.10 -6.35 -11.10
N PHE A 155 -10.98 -5.37 -11.22
CA PHE A 155 -11.74 -5.14 -12.43
C PHE A 155 -10.83 -4.79 -13.62
N ALA A 156 -9.95 -3.82 -13.44
CA ALA A 156 -9.02 -3.39 -14.48
C ALA A 156 -8.01 -4.50 -14.86
N LEU A 157 -7.49 -5.23 -13.88
CA LEU A 157 -6.60 -6.37 -14.11
C LEU A 157 -7.28 -7.45 -14.95
N LYS A 158 -8.54 -7.78 -14.66
CA LYS A 158 -9.33 -8.73 -15.44
C LYS A 158 -9.53 -8.25 -16.87
N ASN A 159 -9.91 -6.97 -17.06
CA ASN A 159 -10.10 -6.39 -18.40
C ASN A 159 -8.79 -6.35 -19.21
N ALA A 160 -7.66 -6.12 -18.54
CA ALA A 160 -6.32 -6.12 -19.16
C ALA A 160 -5.75 -7.54 -19.41
N GLY A 161 -6.52 -8.59 -19.07
CA GLY A 161 -6.11 -9.99 -19.29
C GLY A 161 -5.24 -10.59 -18.19
N PHE A 162 -5.10 -9.94 -17.03
CA PHE A 162 -4.41 -10.44 -15.84
C PHE A 162 -5.39 -11.03 -14.82
N ASP A 163 -6.43 -11.74 -15.30
CA ASP A 163 -7.40 -12.39 -14.40
C ASP A 163 -6.69 -13.40 -13.47
N GLY A 164 -7.00 -13.33 -12.18
CA GLY A 164 -6.33 -14.14 -11.14
C GLY A 164 -5.04 -13.53 -10.59
N PHE A 165 -4.61 -12.34 -11.03
CA PHE A 165 -3.53 -11.62 -10.38
C PHE A 165 -3.93 -11.23 -8.96
N ARG A 166 -3.04 -11.51 -7.99
CA ARG A 166 -3.34 -11.41 -6.56
C ARG A 166 -3.21 -9.97 -6.05
N VAL A 167 -4.27 -9.45 -5.43
CA VAL A 167 -4.29 -8.16 -4.76
C VAL A 167 -4.44 -8.38 -3.25
N LEU A 168 -3.35 -8.18 -2.52
CA LEU A 168 -3.29 -8.32 -1.06
C LEU A 168 -3.79 -7.04 -0.42
N LEU A 169 -4.84 -7.14 0.39
CA LEU A 169 -5.47 -5.99 1.01
C LEU A 169 -5.13 -5.91 2.50
N PHE A 170 -4.55 -4.79 2.90
CA PHE A 170 -4.46 -4.41 4.31
C PHE A 170 -5.74 -3.67 4.72
N LYS A 171 -6.56 -4.29 5.58
CA LYS A 171 -7.79 -3.69 6.11
C LYS A 171 -7.58 -3.25 7.56
N ASP A 172 -7.91 -2.00 7.82
CA ASP A 172 -7.86 -1.44 9.18
C ASP A 172 -8.96 -2.02 10.09
N SER A 173 -10.12 -2.36 9.52
CA SER A 173 -11.30 -2.86 10.25
C SER A 173 -11.12 -4.20 10.94
N ASP A 174 -10.19 -5.02 10.47
CA ASP A 174 -10.06 -6.42 10.91
C ASP A 174 -8.94 -6.61 11.96
N GLY A 175 -8.23 -5.53 12.33
CA GLY A 175 -7.12 -5.54 13.28
C GLY A 175 -5.88 -6.28 12.77
N ILE A 176 -4.79 -6.22 13.54
CA ILE A 176 -3.48 -6.79 13.15
C ILE A 176 -3.54 -8.30 12.84
N LYS A 177 -4.47 -9.05 13.46
CA LYS A 177 -4.60 -10.50 13.24
C LYS A 177 -5.29 -10.85 11.93
N ALA A 178 -6.22 -10.04 11.47
CA ALA A 178 -6.95 -10.28 10.22
C ALA A 178 -6.31 -9.59 9.01
N ALA A 179 -5.52 -8.54 9.25
CA ALA A 179 -4.63 -7.99 8.23
C ALA A 179 -3.61 -9.01 7.70
N SER A 180 -3.40 -10.11 8.45
CA SER A 180 -2.52 -11.23 8.11
C SER A 180 -3.28 -12.46 7.58
N GLY A 181 -4.46 -12.29 6.99
CA GLY A 181 -5.22 -13.41 6.39
C GLY A 181 -4.44 -14.20 5.33
N GLU A 182 -3.33 -13.61 4.85
CA GLU A 182 -2.41 -14.26 3.92
C GLU A 182 -1.23 -14.89 4.68
N PRO A 183 -1.07 -16.22 4.67
CA PRO A 183 0.01 -16.92 5.40
C PRO A 183 1.43 -16.46 5.01
N GLY A 184 1.59 -15.92 3.81
CA GLY A 184 2.85 -15.37 3.31
C GLY A 184 3.26 -14.06 3.96
N LEU A 185 2.33 -13.26 4.48
CA LEU A 185 2.62 -12.00 5.16
C LEU A 185 2.68 -12.22 6.68
N LYS A 186 3.84 -12.00 7.28
CA LYS A 186 4.01 -11.96 8.74
C LYS A 186 4.17 -10.53 9.21
N PHE A 187 3.15 -9.99 9.83
CA PHE A 187 3.24 -8.71 10.52
C PHE A 187 3.92 -8.90 11.88
N THR A 188 5.24 -8.78 11.88
CA THR A 188 6.03 -8.80 13.11
C THR A 188 6.00 -7.44 13.79
N VAL A 189 6.39 -7.40 15.06
CA VAL A 189 6.55 -6.13 15.80
C VAL A 189 7.58 -5.22 15.11
N ASP A 190 8.68 -5.80 14.59
CA ASP A 190 9.68 -5.03 13.84
C ASP A 190 9.11 -4.46 12.53
N PHE A 191 8.28 -5.22 11.82
CA PHE A 191 7.59 -4.73 10.64
C PHE A 191 6.67 -3.55 11.00
N GLY A 192 5.87 -3.67 12.06
CA GLY A 192 4.96 -2.61 12.49
C GLY A 192 5.69 -1.32 12.86
N PHE A 193 6.73 -1.39 13.69
CA PHE A 193 7.52 -0.21 14.04
C PHE A 193 8.34 0.31 12.85
N GLY A 194 8.87 -0.56 12.00
CA GLY A 194 9.54 -0.16 10.77
C GLY A 194 8.61 0.64 9.85
N MET A 195 7.39 0.18 9.66
CA MET A 195 6.37 0.90 8.86
C MET A 195 6.02 2.26 9.46
N LEU A 196 5.83 2.35 10.80
CA LEU A 196 5.62 3.62 11.48
C LEU A 196 6.78 4.59 11.24
N ASN A 197 8.02 4.12 11.37
CA ASN A 197 9.19 4.94 11.09
C ASN A 197 9.25 5.39 9.63
N ALA A 198 9.00 4.48 8.67
CA ALA A 198 8.99 4.82 7.25
C ALA A 198 7.96 5.90 6.92
N MET A 199 6.76 5.80 7.49
CA MET A 199 5.70 6.79 7.30
C MET A 199 6.07 8.14 7.93
N HIS A 200 6.47 8.17 9.21
CA HIS A 200 6.85 9.41 9.89
C HIS A 200 8.06 10.09 9.25
N LEU A 201 9.10 9.32 8.91
CA LEU A 201 10.26 9.88 8.19
C LEU A 201 9.86 10.44 6.84
N GLY A 202 9.01 9.72 6.09
CA GLY A 202 8.50 10.19 4.82
C GLY A 202 7.75 11.52 4.93
N ASP A 203 6.89 11.67 5.96
CA ASP A 203 6.15 12.90 6.23
C ASP A 203 7.09 14.06 6.60
N VAL A 204 8.01 13.84 7.55
CA VAL A 204 8.97 14.86 7.97
C VAL A 204 9.87 15.31 6.81
N ILE A 205 10.38 14.35 6.03
CA ILE A 205 11.19 14.66 4.84
C ILE A 205 10.39 15.45 3.83
N ASN A 206 9.12 15.08 3.62
CA ASN A 206 8.25 15.80 2.69
C ASN A 206 8.03 17.25 3.10
N ASP A 207 7.78 17.47 4.38
CA ASP A 207 7.59 18.81 4.94
C ASP A 207 8.88 19.66 4.85
N LEU A 208 10.01 19.09 5.21
CA LEU A 208 11.32 19.76 5.12
C LEU A 208 11.71 20.15 3.68
N ILE A 209 11.41 19.31 2.69
CA ILE A 209 11.65 19.66 1.28
C ILE A 209 10.90 20.93 0.90
N TYR A 210 9.62 21.04 1.28
CA TYR A 210 8.83 22.22 0.97
C TYR A 210 9.29 23.47 1.71
N GLN A 211 9.92 23.33 2.88
CA GLN A 211 10.46 24.44 3.64
C GLN A 211 11.85 24.90 3.15
N ILE A 212 12.66 24.03 2.57
CA ILE A 212 14.06 24.31 2.18
C ILE A 212 14.15 24.69 0.70
N ARG A 213 13.55 23.86 -0.19
CA ARG A 213 13.66 24.03 -1.65
C ARG A 213 13.35 25.46 -2.17
N PRO A 214 12.30 26.16 -1.69
CA PRO A 214 12.00 27.50 -2.18
C PRO A 214 13.11 28.52 -1.90
N TYR A 215 13.95 28.28 -0.90
CA TYR A 215 14.96 29.19 -0.41
C TYR A 215 16.40 28.76 -0.75
N GLU A 216 16.58 27.64 -1.45
CA GLU A 216 17.90 27.16 -1.84
C GLU A 216 18.66 28.23 -2.68
N VAL A 217 19.93 28.39 -2.39
CA VAL A 217 20.80 29.31 -3.14
C VAL A 217 21.21 28.69 -4.47
N ARG A 218 21.58 27.41 -4.42
CA ARG A 218 21.91 26.59 -5.59
C ARG A 218 20.73 25.74 -6.00
N LYS A 219 20.14 26.06 -7.15
CA LYS A 219 18.94 25.37 -7.66
C LYS A 219 19.20 23.87 -7.84
N GLY A 220 18.34 23.06 -7.24
CA GLY A 220 18.39 21.59 -7.31
C GLY A 220 19.28 20.93 -6.25
N GLU A 221 19.96 21.70 -5.40
CA GLU A 221 20.76 21.17 -4.31
C GLU A 221 19.92 20.45 -3.28
N THR A 222 18.77 21.01 -2.94
CA THR A 222 17.80 20.36 -2.03
C THR A 222 17.43 18.99 -2.52
N ASP A 223 17.01 18.86 -3.79
CA ASP A 223 16.58 17.57 -4.34
C ASP A 223 17.71 16.52 -4.33
N ARG A 224 18.95 16.94 -4.62
CA ARG A 224 20.11 16.06 -4.57
C ARG A 224 20.37 15.55 -3.15
N VAL A 225 20.47 16.46 -2.19
CA VAL A 225 20.75 16.13 -0.79
C VAL A 225 19.66 15.24 -0.19
N PHE A 226 18.39 15.52 -0.49
CA PHE A 226 17.29 14.68 -0.01
C PHE A 226 17.30 13.27 -0.59
N ARG A 227 17.70 13.10 -1.85
CA ARG A 227 17.86 11.75 -2.43
C ARG A 227 18.96 10.96 -1.74
N GLU A 228 20.10 11.58 -1.47
CA GLU A 228 21.20 10.96 -0.72
C GLU A 228 20.78 10.59 0.70
N MET A 229 20.12 11.51 1.39
CA MET A 229 19.61 11.29 2.75
C MET A 229 18.58 10.13 2.81
N VAL A 230 17.63 10.10 1.87
CA VAL A 230 16.66 9.00 1.80
C VAL A 230 17.34 7.67 1.49
N ALA A 231 18.40 7.67 0.67
CA ALA A 231 19.17 6.46 0.40
C ALA A 231 19.86 5.91 1.66
N ASP A 232 20.43 6.78 2.50
CA ASP A 232 21.05 6.35 3.76
C ASP A 232 20.02 5.82 4.76
N LEU A 233 18.91 6.55 4.95
CA LEU A 233 17.81 6.11 5.82
C LEU A 233 17.19 4.80 5.36
N ARG A 234 17.11 4.58 4.05
CA ARG A 234 16.67 3.32 3.46
C ARG A 234 17.60 2.17 3.85
N GLU A 235 18.93 2.37 3.78
CA GLU A 235 19.89 1.34 4.18
C GLU A 235 19.80 1.05 5.68
N ASP A 236 19.63 2.08 6.52
CA ASP A 236 19.39 1.89 7.96
C ASP A 236 18.15 1.03 8.22
N LEU A 237 17.01 1.40 7.63
CA LEU A 237 15.76 0.66 7.81
C LEU A 237 15.85 -0.79 7.30
N ARG A 238 16.55 -1.01 6.17
CA ARG A 238 16.73 -2.34 5.59
C ARG A 238 17.61 -3.26 6.43
N ASN A 239 18.67 -2.70 6.99
CA ASN A 239 19.70 -3.47 7.70
C ASN A 239 19.47 -3.51 9.23
N ARG A 240 18.39 -2.93 9.72
CA ARG A 240 18.09 -2.85 11.15
C ARG A 240 17.95 -4.22 11.78
N LYS A 241 18.68 -4.45 12.84
CA LYS A 241 18.67 -5.71 13.59
C LYS A 241 17.47 -5.74 14.54
N SER A 242 16.80 -6.90 14.60
CA SER A 242 15.74 -7.13 15.55
C SER A 242 16.30 -7.28 16.97
N PHE A 243 15.70 -6.58 17.92
CA PHE A 243 16.06 -6.74 19.35
C PHE A 243 15.57 -8.08 19.88
N GLU A 244 16.46 -8.79 20.58
CA GLU A 244 16.15 -10.02 21.28
C GLU A 244 16.75 -9.97 22.68
N ILE A 245 15.92 -9.99 23.72
CA ILE A 245 16.36 -9.87 25.12
C ILE A 245 17.36 -10.98 25.50
N GLU A 246 17.22 -12.18 24.95
CA GLU A 246 18.13 -13.31 25.23
C GLU A 246 19.56 -13.06 24.75
N LYS A 247 19.76 -12.19 23.74
CA LYS A 247 21.09 -11.82 23.26
C LYS A 247 21.76 -10.73 24.11
N VAL A 248 20.96 -9.87 24.74
CA VAL A 248 21.43 -8.67 25.46
C VAL A 248 21.43 -8.88 26.98
N ALA A 249 20.58 -9.76 27.49
CA ALA A 249 20.47 -10.03 28.92
C ALA A 249 21.77 -10.63 29.49
N PRO A 250 22.16 -10.24 30.71
CA PRO A 250 23.26 -10.87 31.41
C PRO A 250 22.99 -12.36 31.68
N ASP A 251 24.05 -13.18 31.74
CA ASP A 251 23.92 -14.64 31.78
C ASP A 251 23.06 -15.16 32.93
N TRP A 252 23.09 -14.50 34.08
CA TRP A 252 22.24 -14.85 35.24
C TRP A 252 20.74 -14.66 34.99
N ALA A 253 20.36 -13.78 34.06
CA ALA A 253 18.96 -13.47 33.75
C ALA A 253 18.43 -14.29 32.57
N LYS A 254 19.28 -14.78 31.66
CA LYS A 254 18.87 -15.55 30.46
C LYS A 254 17.94 -16.72 30.76
N PRO A 255 18.17 -17.57 31.82
CA PRO A 255 17.26 -18.66 32.15
C PRO A 255 15.83 -18.21 32.48
N LYS A 256 15.66 -17.02 33.10
CA LYS A 256 14.33 -16.47 33.42
C LYS A 256 13.54 -16.15 32.15
N PHE A 257 14.19 -15.60 31.16
CA PHE A 257 13.55 -15.27 29.86
C PHE A 257 13.28 -16.54 29.05
N LYS A 258 14.18 -17.51 29.07
CA LYS A 258 13.98 -18.79 28.39
C LYS A 258 12.79 -19.58 28.95
N ASN A 259 12.61 -19.58 30.25
CA ASN A 259 11.58 -20.33 30.95
C ASN A 259 10.22 -19.59 31.01
N ASN A 260 10.19 -18.27 30.82
CA ASN A 260 8.96 -17.49 30.87
C ASN A 260 8.71 -16.77 29.54
N LYS A 261 7.86 -17.38 28.70
CA LYS A 261 7.51 -16.85 27.38
C LYS A 261 6.84 -15.48 27.43
N ILE A 262 6.00 -15.23 28.45
CA ILE A 262 5.29 -13.95 28.59
C ILE A 262 6.31 -12.84 28.89
N LEU A 263 7.17 -13.05 29.88
CA LEU A 263 8.22 -12.12 30.24
C LEU A 263 9.12 -11.81 29.05
N ARG A 264 9.60 -12.85 28.37
CA ARG A 264 10.42 -12.71 27.15
C ARG A 264 9.74 -11.86 26.10
N ASN A 265 8.48 -12.17 25.76
CA ASN A 265 7.74 -11.46 24.72
C ASN A 265 7.54 -9.99 25.08
N THR A 266 7.20 -9.69 26.33
CA THR A 266 7.01 -8.30 26.80
C THR A 266 8.30 -7.50 26.67
N PHE A 267 9.43 -8.06 27.14
CA PHE A 267 10.72 -7.38 27.04
C PHE A 267 11.20 -7.24 25.58
N ASN A 268 10.92 -8.22 24.74
CA ASN A 268 11.24 -8.12 23.31
C ASN A 268 10.42 -7.03 22.62
N VAL A 269 9.13 -6.91 22.90
CA VAL A 269 8.29 -5.84 22.33
C VAL A 269 8.81 -4.47 22.80
N PHE A 270 9.08 -4.32 24.09
CA PHE A 270 9.61 -3.06 24.63
C PHE A 270 11.00 -2.72 24.08
N GLY A 271 11.88 -3.69 24.02
CA GLY A 271 13.23 -3.50 23.46
C GLY A 271 13.18 -3.13 21.96
N LYS A 272 12.33 -3.80 21.18
CA LYS A 272 12.11 -3.44 19.77
C LYS A 272 11.59 -2.01 19.61
N TRP A 273 10.59 -1.64 20.41
CA TRP A 273 10.08 -0.26 20.44
C TRP A 273 11.19 0.73 20.76
N HIS A 274 12.00 0.47 21.81
CA HIS A 274 13.13 1.31 22.18
C HIS A 274 14.14 1.43 21.03
N GLU A 275 14.55 0.31 20.40
CA GLU A 275 15.50 0.33 19.29
C GLU A 275 14.96 1.09 18.07
N HIS A 276 13.68 0.96 17.76
CA HIS A 276 13.07 1.69 16.65
C HIS A 276 12.93 3.19 16.91
N MET A 277 12.80 3.63 18.15
CA MET A 277 12.57 5.04 18.48
C MET A 277 13.84 5.76 18.96
N TRP A 278 14.73 5.06 19.66
CA TRP A 278 15.94 5.62 20.29
C TRP A 278 17.19 4.77 20.11
N GLY A 279 17.14 3.76 19.26
CA GLY A 279 18.30 2.93 18.98
C GLY A 279 19.46 3.78 18.43
N LYS A 280 20.69 3.41 18.84
CA LYS A 280 21.89 4.17 18.48
C LYS A 280 22.07 4.35 16.98
N ASP A 281 21.81 3.30 16.20
CA ASP A 281 21.95 3.33 14.74
C ASP A 281 20.92 4.28 14.11
N TYR A 282 19.69 4.25 14.61
CA TYR A 282 18.63 5.16 14.15
C TYR A 282 18.95 6.62 14.46
N LEU A 283 19.37 6.94 15.69
CA LEU A 283 19.75 8.31 16.06
C LEU A 283 20.96 8.80 15.25
N SER A 284 21.95 7.94 15.00
CA SER A 284 23.10 8.27 14.16
C SER A 284 22.69 8.58 12.71
N ALA A 285 21.74 7.81 12.15
CA ALA A 285 21.21 8.07 10.82
C ALA A 285 20.46 9.42 10.76
N LEU A 286 19.69 9.76 11.80
CA LEU A 286 19.01 11.06 11.90
C LEU A 286 19.99 12.21 12.06
N ASP A 287 21.07 12.07 12.84
CA ASP A 287 22.10 13.08 12.99
C ASP A 287 22.85 13.32 11.67
N SER A 288 23.18 12.25 10.94
CA SER A 288 23.78 12.37 9.60
C SER A 288 22.83 13.09 8.62
N ALA A 289 21.53 12.76 8.68
CA ALA A 289 20.53 13.47 7.88
C ALA A 289 20.46 14.97 8.23
N ARG A 290 20.46 15.31 9.51
CA ARG A 290 20.47 16.68 10.00
C ARG A 290 21.70 17.46 9.51
N GLU A 291 22.89 16.85 9.56
CA GLU A 291 24.12 17.49 9.06
C GLU A 291 24.03 17.79 7.56
N LYS A 292 23.55 16.84 6.76
CA LYS A 292 23.34 17.02 5.32
C LYS A 292 22.36 18.15 5.01
N LEU A 293 21.26 18.24 5.77
CA LEU A 293 20.26 19.29 5.60
C LEU A 293 20.81 20.67 5.97
N ASN A 294 21.59 20.76 7.06
CA ASN A 294 22.22 22.01 7.52
C ASN A 294 23.29 22.52 6.53
N ALA A 295 23.86 21.64 5.72
CA ALA A 295 24.83 22.02 4.70
C ALA A 295 24.20 22.69 3.46
N ILE A 296 22.87 22.63 3.30
CA ILE A 296 22.16 23.27 2.20
C ILE A 296 22.17 24.80 2.43
N ALA A 297 22.78 25.54 1.52
CA ALA A 297 22.77 27.00 1.57
C ALA A 297 21.37 27.53 1.23
N VAL A 298 20.74 28.25 2.17
CA VAL A 298 19.42 28.85 2.01
C VAL A 298 19.46 30.37 2.21
N ASP A 299 18.71 31.09 1.36
CA ASP A 299 18.48 32.51 1.50
C ASP A 299 17.02 32.78 1.87
N ARG A 300 16.78 32.96 3.15
CA ARG A 300 15.43 33.20 3.68
C ARG A 300 14.96 34.64 3.54
N THR A 301 15.80 35.53 3.00
CA THR A 301 15.41 36.91 2.72
C THR A 301 14.62 37.04 1.41
N LYS A 302 14.65 36.01 0.56
CA LYS A 302 13.85 35.98 -0.67
C LYS A 302 12.36 35.96 -0.35
N VAL A 303 11.64 36.97 -0.77
CA VAL A 303 10.17 37.01 -0.67
C VAL A 303 9.58 35.95 -1.57
N LYS A 304 8.71 35.12 -1.02
CA LYS A 304 7.96 34.06 -1.74
C LYS A 304 6.49 34.38 -1.69
N PRO A 305 5.75 34.13 -2.78
CA PRO A 305 4.30 34.24 -2.75
C PRO A 305 3.71 33.16 -1.81
N VAL A 306 2.73 33.55 -1.03
CA VAL A 306 1.97 32.62 -0.21
C VAL A 306 0.74 32.18 -1.01
N VAL A 307 0.64 30.89 -1.31
CA VAL A 307 -0.53 30.28 -1.95
C VAL A 307 -1.27 29.47 -0.90
N LYS A 308 -2.55 29.78 -0.72
CA LYS A 308 -3.43 29.02 0.15
C LYS A 308 -4.35 28.16 -0.72
N ILE A 309 -4.30 26.85 -0.52
CA ILE A 309 -5.19 25.87 -1.15
C ILE A 309 -6.31 25.60 -0.15
N THR A 310 -7.56 25.82 -0.58
CA THR A 310 -8.77 25.57 0.22
C THR A 310 -9.53 24.39 -0.35
#